data_61783ca2cd6c0b4cc3fb4f9d474dfcec
#
_entry.id   61783ca2cd6c0b4cc3fb4f9d474dfcec
#
_cell.length_a   1.000
_cell.length_b   1.000
_cell.length_c   1.000
_cell.angle_alpha   90.00
_cell.angle_beta   90.00
_cell.angle_gamma   90.00
#
_symmetry.space_group_name_H-M   'P 1'
#
loop_
_entity.id
_entity.type
_entity.pdbx_description
1 polymer ?
#
loop_
_entity_poly.entity_id
_entity_poly.type
_entity_poly.pdbx_seq_one_letter_code
_entity_poly.pdbx_strand_id
1 'polypeptide(L)'
;MITLIKDNYNVLQSLGCFGISLGFGDKTVSQVCEEQQVDTTTFLAVVNYTINGERPDIASLNLSLPTLLRYLKASHDYYTGFQLPFIRKELNDAIDPTNNLGKLIMKLYDEYARAIVTHM
;
A
#
# COMPACT_ATOMS: atom_id res chain seq x y z
N MET A 1 2.26 12.74 -13.85
CA MET A 1 2.15 11.40 -13.18
C MET A 1 3.31 10.47 -13.51
N ILE A 2 3.68 10.33 -14.77
CA ILE A 2 4.80 9.46 -15.17
C ILE A 2 6.12 9.82 -14.48
N THR A 3 6.46 11.10 -14.39
CA THR A 3 7.68 11.55 -13.70
C THR A 3 7.68 11.14 -12.23
N LEU A 4 6.55 11.27 -11.56
CA LEU A 4 6.40 10.86 -10.16
C LEU A 4 6.68 9.37 -9.98
N ILE A 5 6.13 8.52 -10.85
CA ILE A 5 6.30 7.06 -10.79
C ILE A 5 7.74 6.67 -11.15
N LYS A 6 8.31 7.30 -12.17
CA LYS A 6 9.66 6.99 -12.64
C LYS A 6 10.70 7.22 -11.57
N ASP A 7 10.55 8.30 -10.80
CA ASP A 7 11.47 8.63 -9.72
C ASP A 7 11.16 7.89 -8.41
N ASN A 8 9.93 7.41 -8.25
CA ASN A 8 9.44 6.79 -7.01
C ASN A 8 8.53 5.60 -7.35
N TYR A 9 9.10 4.53 -7.87
CA TYR A 9 8.31 3.37 -8.33
C TYR A 9 7.46 2.72 -7.23
N ASN A 10 7.81 2.91 -5.96
CA ASN A 10 7.01 2.43 -4.83
C ASN A 10 5.61 3.06 -4.76
N VAL A 11 5.41 4.19 -5.45
CA VAL A 11 4.10 4.85 -5.56
C VAL A 11 3.10 4.01 -6.37
N LEU A 12 3.58 3.07 -7.20
CA LEU A 12 2.69 2.20 -7.99
C LEU A 12 1.69 1.44 -7.12
N GLN A 13 2.11 0.95 -5.97
CA GLN A 13 1.21 0.27 -5.03
C GLN A 13 0.13 1.22 -4.53
N SER A 14 0.51 2.45 -4.20
CA SER A 14 -0.44 3.49 -3.75
C SER A 14 -1.45 3.82 -4.83
N LEU A 15 -1.04 3.87 -6.10
CA LEU A 15 -1.97 4.08 -7.22
C LEU A 15 -3.06 3.00 -7.25
N GLY A 16 -2.66 1.74 -7.11
CA GLY A 16 -3.61 0.63 -7.06
C GLY A 16 -4.60 0.76 -5.90
N CYS A 17 -4.13 1.18 -4.72
CA CYS A 17 -4.98 1.39 -3.55
C CYS A 17 -5.97 2.55 -3.73
N PHE A 18 -5.61 3.58 -4.51
CA PHE A 18 -6.54 4.65 -4.87
C PHE A 18 -7.48 4.28 -6.03
N GLY A 19 -7.30 3.12 -6.64
CA GLY A 19 -8.08 2.71 -7.78
C GLY A 19 -7.68 3.38 -9.09
N ILE A 20 -6.46 3.90 -9.16
CA ILE A 20 -5.95 4.57 -10.36
C ILE A 20 -5.32 3.55 -11.29
N SER A 21 -5.87 3.44 -12.51
CA SER A 21 -5.35 2.54 -13.53
C SER A 21 -4.16 3.17 -14.27
N LEU A 22 -3.23 2.34 -14.70
CA LEU A 22 -2.11 2.78 -15.55
C LEU A 22 -2.62 3.15 -16.95
N GLY A 23 -1.76 3.81 -17.74
CA GLY A 23 -2.12 4.21 -19.10
C GLY A 23 -2.59 5.65 -19.22
N PHE A 24 -2.21 6.49 -18.27
CA PHE A 24 -2.59 7.92 -18.25
C PHE A 24 -1.75 8.79 -19.18
N GLY A 25 -0.73 8.25 -19.87
CA GLY A 25 0.09 9.00 -20.83
C GLY A 25 0.79 10.19 -20.19
N ASP A 26 0.70 11.36 -20.82
CA ASP A 26 1.36 12.60 -20.37
C ASP A 26 0.50 13.43 -19.41
N LYS A 27 -0.60 12.90 -18.90
CA LYS A 27 -1.50 13.61 -18.01
C LYS A 27 -0.80 13.97 -16.68
N THR A 28 -1.17 15.13 -16.16
CA THR A 28 -0.67 15.58 -14.84
C THR A 28 -1.32 14.77 -13.72
N VAL A 29 -0.73 14.83 -12.51
CA VAL A 29 -1.29 14.19 -11.32
C VAL A 29 -2.73 14.67 -11.09
N SER A 30 -2.96 15.98 -11.19
CA SER A 30 -4.29 16.58 -10.99
C SER A 30 -5.30 16.05 -12.00
N GLN A 31 -4.93 15.97 -13.27
CA GLN A 31 -5.81 15.45 -14.33
C GLN A 31 -6.18 13.98 -14.11
N VAL A 32 -5.20 13.15 -13.74
CA VAL A 32 -5.43 11.72 -13.49
C VAL A 32 -6.34 11.52 -12.27
N CYS A 33 -6.09 12.26 -11.20
CA CYS A 33 -6.92 12.19 -9.99
C CYS A 33 -8.36 12.60 -10.28
N GLU A 34 -8.55 13.68 -11.02
CA GLU A 34 -9.89 14.17 -11.40
C GLU A 34 -10.65 13.14 -12.23
N GLU A 35 -10.02 12.55 -13.23
CA GLU A 35 -10.64 11.52 -14.09
C GLU A 35 -11.03 10.26 -13.32
N GLN A 36 -10.23 9.87 -12.32
CA GLN A 36 -10.45 8.67 -11.52
C GLN A 36 -11.27 8.94 -10.26
N GLN A 37 -11.77 10.16 -10.10
CA GLN A 37 -12.57 10.58 -8.94
C GLN A 37 -11.81 10.43 -7.62
N VAL A 38 -10.53 10.77 -7.62
CA VAL A 38 -9.66 10.76 -6.45
C VAL A 38 -9.36 12.21 -6.06
N ASP A 39 -9.52 12.54 -4.78
CA ASP A 39 -9.19 13.87 -4.29
C ASP A 39 -7.68 14.10 -4.37
N THR A 40 -7.25 15.10 -5.16
CA THR A 40 -5.84 15.37 -5.43
C THR A 40 -5.06 15.70 -4.16
N THR A 41 -5.63 16.50 -3.25
CA THR A 41 -4.98 16.89 -2.00
C THR A 41 -4.71 15.66 -1.12
N THR A 42 -5.69 14.77 -1.00
CA THR A 42 -5.56 13.53 -0.25
C THR A 42 -4.53 12.59 -0.88
N PHE A 43 -4.57 12.45 -2.21
CA PHE A 43 -3.59 11.64 -2.95
C PHE A 43 -2.16 12.13 -2.71
N LEU A 44 -1.93 13.43 -2.84
CA LEU A 44 -0.60 14.01 -2.64
C LEU A 44 -0.12 13.88 -1.20
N ALA A 45 -1.00 14.01 -0.22
CA ALA A 45 -0.64 13.84 1.18
C ALA A 45 -0.15 12.41 1.47
N VAL A 46 -0.85 11.39 0.96
CA VAL A 46 -0.45 9.99 1.12
C VAL A 46 0.85 9.69 0.37
N VAL A 47 0.97 10.15 -0.86
CA VAL A 47 2.15 9.93 -1.70
C VAL A 47 3.39 10.59 -1.08
N ASN A 48 3.27 11.82 -0.61
CA ASN A 48 4.38 12.51 0.05
C ASN A 48 4.82 11.81 1.32
N TYR A 49 3.88 11.28 2.10
CA TYR A 49 4.20 10.46 3.27
C TYR A 49 4.96 9.18 2.85
N THR A 50 4.51 8.51 1.79
CA THR A 50 5.14 7.29 1.30
C THR A 50 6.57 7.54 0.82
N ILE A 51 6.82 8.66 0.14
CA ILE A 51 8.13 8.99 -0.42
C ILE A 51 9.08 9.50 0.66
N ASN A 52 8.63 10.44 1.50
CA ASN A 52 9.49 11.19 2.42
C ASN A 52 9.38 10.73 3.87
N GLY A 53 8.35 9.97 4.22
CA GLY A 53 8.05 9.61 5.61
C GLY A 53 7.59 10.79 6.46
N GLU A 54 7.33 11.94 5.85
CA GLU A 54 6.91 13.13 6.56
C GLU A 54 5.40 13.11 6.86
N ARG A 55 5.06 13.35 8.12
CA ARG A 55 3.67 13.43 8.54
C ARG A 55 3.03 14.70 7.99
N PRO A 56 1.91 14.61 7.23
CA PRO A 56 1.25 15.83 6.76
C PRO A 56 0.64 16.61 7.93
N ASP A 57 0.60 17.94 7.80
CA ASP A 57 -0.12 18.80 8.74
C ASP A 57 -1.61 18.69 8.45
N ILE A 58 -2.29 17.78 9.15
CA ILE A 58 -3.71 17.49 8.96
C ILE A 58 -4.57 18.71 9.22
N ALA A 59 -4.14 19.61 10.12
CA ALA A 59 -4.90 20.81 10.47
C ALA A 59 -4.93 21.83 9.33
N SER A 60 -3.90 21.86 8.47
CA SER A 60 -3.82 22.77 7.33
C SER A 60 -4.35 22.20 6.03
N LEU A 61 -4.60 20.87 5.97
CA LEU A 61 -5.04 20.17 4.76
C LEU A 61 -6.53 19.82 4.84
N ASN A 62 -7.24 20.09 3.76
CA ASN A 62 -8.63 19.67 3.62
C ASN A 62 -8.69 18.30 2.93
N LEU A 63 -8.49 17.23 3.71
CA LEU A 63 -8.48 15.89 3.20
C LEU A 63 -9.90 15.36 2.96
N SER A 64 -10.07 14.57 1.88
CA SER A 64 -11.32 13.88 1.59
C SER A 64 -11.39 12.58 2.38
N LEU A 65 -12.27 12.52 3.36
CA LEU A 65 -12.48 11.31 4.15
C LEU A 65 -12.92 10.11 3.30
N PRO A 66 -13.87 10.24 2.36
CA PRO A 66 -14.23 9.10 1.49
C PRO A 66 -13.06 8.55 0.68
N THR A 67 -12.21 9.43 0.11
CA THR A 67 -11.02 9.01 -0.63
C THR A 67 -10.04 8.27 0.28
N LEU A 68 -9.80 8.80 1.48
CA LEU A 68 -8.88 8.19 2.44
C LEU A 68 -9.39 6.83 2.91
N LEU A 69 -10.67 6.69 3.21
CA LEU A 69 -11.26 5.42 3.63
C LEU A 69 -11.18 4.37 2.52
N ARG A 70 -11.41 4.76 1.27
CA ARG A 70 -11.28 3.86 0.13
C ARG A 70 -9.83 3.37 -0.02
N TYR A 71 -8.86 4.26 0.14
CA TYR A 71 -7.45 3.91 0.13
C TYR A 71 -7.11 2.92 1.26
N LEU A 72 -7.53 3.20 2.48
CA LEU A 72 -7.24 2.36 3.64
C LEU A 72 -7.85 0.96 3.49
N LYS A 73 -9.08 0.88 2.98
CA LYS A 73 -9.73 -0.41 2.74
C LYS A 73 -9.00 -1.23 1.67
N ALA A 74 -8.62 -0.60 0.56
CA ALA A 74 -7.88 -1.28 -0.50
C ALA A 74 -6.49 -1.70 -0.01
N SER A 75 -5.83 -0.88 0.80
CA SER A 75 -4.55 -1.21 1.42
C SER A 75 -4.68 -2.41 2.37
N HIS A 76 -5.72 -2.46 3.19
CA HIS A 76 -6.02 -3.59 4.05
C HIS A 76 -6.20 -4.88 3.24
N ASP A 77 -7.00 -4.84 2.18
CA ASP A 77 -7.25 -5.99 1.31
C ASP A 77 -5.97 -6.47 0.63
N TYR A 78 -5.11 -5.54 0.23
CA TYR A 78 -3.81 -5.85 -0.36
C TYR A 78 -2.90 -6.58 0.63
N TYR A 79 -2.77 -6.08 1.85
CA TYR A 79 -1.90 -6.69 2.85
C TYR A 79 -2.41 -8.07 3.29
N THR A 80 -3.70 -8.21 3.53
CA THR A 80 -4.27 -9.47 4.02
C THR A 80 -4.45 -10.52 2.92
N GLY A 81 -4.80 -10.10 1.71
CA GLY A 81 -5.08 -10.99 0.59
C GLY A 81 -3.89 -11.33 -0.28
N PHE A 82 -2.86 -10.49 -0.30
CA PHE A 82 -1.69 -10.68 -1.16
C PHE A 82 -0.37 -10.67 -0.40
N GLN A 83 -0.08 -9.60 0.32
CA GLN A 83 1.25 -9.39 0.92
C GLN A 83 1.60 -10.47 1.95
N LEU A 84 0.71 -10.74 2.90
CA LEU A 84 0.96 -11.74 3.94
C LEU A 84 1.08 -13.16 3.37
N PRO A 85 0.17 -13.62 2.47
CA PRO A 85 0.34 -14.92 1.83
C PRO A 85 1.59 -15.03 0.98
N PHE A 86 1.97 -13.96 0.27
CA PHE A 86 3.17 -13.93 -0.56
C PHE A 86 4.44 -14.08 0.29
N ILE A 87 4.55 -13.30 1.39
CA ILE A 87 5.68 -13.39 2.30
C ILE A 87 5.76 -14.77 2.93
N ARG A 88 4.61 -15.36 3.28
CA ARG A 88 4.57 -16.71 3.85
C ARG A 88 5.14 -17.73 2.87
N LYS A 89 4.78 -17.64 1.61
CA LYS A 89 5.31 -18.53 0.56
C LYS A 89 6.81 -18.38 0.41
N GLU A 90 7.30 -17.15 0.31
CA GLU A 90 8.73 -16.86 0.17
C GLU A 90 9.50 -17.35 1.40
N LEU A 91 8.97 -17.18 2.58
CA LEU A 91 9.58 -17.64 3.82
C LEU A 91 9.64 -19.17 3.87
N ASN A 92 8.56 -19.84 3.48
CA ASN A 92 8.50 -21.30 3.44
C ASN A 92 9.49 -21.89 2.43
N ASP A 93 9.67 -21.23 1.28
CA ASP A 93 10.63 -21.66 0.26
C ASP A 93 12.08 -21.44 0.70
N ALA A 94 12.34 -20.45 1.55
CA ALA A 94 13.67 -20.12 2.05
C ALA A 94 14.11 -20.96 3.26
N ILE A 95 13.18 -21.59 3.97
CA ILE A 95 13.43 -22.31 5.21
C ILE A 95 13.33 -23.81 4.96
N ASP A 96 14.24 -24.60 5.57
CA ASP A 96 14.16 -26.05 5.57
C ASP A 96 13.02 -26.53 6.50
N PRO A 97 11.94 -27.12 5.97
CA PRO A 97 10.80 -27.54 6.78
C PRO A 97 11.11 -28.74 7.69
N THR A 98 12.24 -29.42 7.49
CA THR A 98 12.67 -30.53 8.35
C THR A 98 13.44 -30.07 9.58
N ASN A 99 13.88 -28.81 9.62
CA ASN A 99 14.61 -28.21 10.71
C ASN A 99 13.63 -27.70 11.78
N ASN A 100 13.90 -28.01 13.06
CA ASN A 100 13.07 -27.53 14.17
C ASN A 100 13.01 -26.00 14.26
N LEU A 101 14.14 -25.32 13.95
CA LEU A 101 14.17 -23.85 13.91
C LEU A 101 13.29 -23.32 12.80
N GLY A 102 13.31 -23.94 11.62
CA GLY A 102 12.45 -23.57 10.51
C GLY A 102 10.97 -23.68 10.85
N LYS A 103 10.57 -24.79 11.51
CA LYS A 103 9.19 -24.97 11.99
C LYS A 103 8.78 -23.90 12.99
N LEU A 104 9.68 -23.52 13.90
CA LEU A 104 9.41 -22.47 14.88
C LEU A 104 9.21 -21.12 14.22
N ILE A 105 10.05 -20.76 13.24
CA ILE A 105 9.93 -19.50 12.49
C ILE A 105 8.59 -19.44 11.75
N MET A 106 8.17 -20.53 11.10
CA MET A 106 6.87 -20.56 10.40
C MET A 106 5.71 -20.43 11.39
N LYS A 107 5.79 -21.05 12.54
CA LYS A 107 4.76 -20.91 13.58
C LYS A 107 4.67 -19.46 14.07
N LEU A 108 5.79 -18.83 14.34
CA LEU A 108 5.84 -17.43 14.78
C LEU A 108 5.27 -16.49 13.70
N TYR A 109 5.60 -16.74 12.43
CA TYR A 109 5.03 -15.96 11.33
C TYR A 109 3.52 -16.11 11.26
N ASP A 110 3.00 -17.33 11.34
CA ASP A 110 1.56 -17.58 11.27
C ASP A 110 0.80 -16.91 12.43
N GLU A 111 1.37 -16.92 13.63
CA GLU A 111 0.79 -16.20 14.78
C GLU A 111 0.81 -14.68 14.57
N TYR A 112 1.92 -14.16 14.06
CA TYR A 112 2.06 -12.73 13.73
C TYR A 112 1.06 -12.28 12.66
N ALA A 113 0.95 -13.06 11.58
CA ALA A 113 0.02 -12.74 10.50
C ALA A 113 -1.44 -12.76 10.97
N ARG A 114 -1.79 -13.74 11.82
CA ARG A 114 -3.13 -13.81 12.41
C ARG A 114 -3.43 -12.60 13.28
N ALA A 115 -2.46 -12.16 14.09
CA ALA A 115 -2.61 -10.98 14.92
C ALA A 115 -2.82 -9.71 14.07
N ILE A 116 -2.07 -9.55 12.99
CA ILE A 116 -2.23 -8.41 12.08
C ILE A 116 -3.63 -8.40 11.47
N VAL A 117 -4.09 -9.52 10.93
CA VAL A 117 -5.43 -9.63 10.32
C VAL A 117 -6.51 -9.28 11.33
N THR A 118 -6.35 -9.71 12.56
CA THR A 118 -7.33 -9.42 13.63
C THR A 118 -7.36 -7.92 13.98
N HIS A 119 -6.20 -7.23 13.94
CA HIS A 119 -6.11 -5.81 14.29
C HIS A 119 -6.43 -4.85 13.13
N MET A 120 -6.33 -5.32 11.93
CA MET A 120 -6.70 -4.52 10.77
C MET A 120 -8.20 -4.60 10.51
#